data_086672a0d0e6b945d69ea3b95dd6e3d6
#
_entry.id   086672a0d0e6b945d69ea3b95dd6e3d6
#
_cell.length_a   1.000
_cell.length_b   1.000
_cell.length_c   1.000
_cell.angle_alpha   90.00
_cell.angle_beta   90.00
_cell.angle_gamma   90.00
#
_symmetry.space_group_name_H-M   'P 1'
#
loop_
_entity.id
_entity.type
_entity.pdbx_description
1 polymer ?
#
loop_
_entity_poly.entity_id
_entity_poly.type
_entity_poly.pdbx_seq_one_letter_code
_entity_poly.pdbx_strand_id
1 'polypeptide(L)'
;MDSDAVRTAKLKVAPARVAQVAQDIAARKAVVDVVTGRFAWVKSKIIRPWFLKNAMSDKKFVVDTDACTHCGACVKNCPMQNITLTDGTPHWNGRCAMCLSCLHRCPARAIQYAKATTTKGRYFFKKLEVR
;
A
#
# COMPACT_ATOMS: atom_id res chain seq x y z
N MET A 1 -3.57 0.43 13.73
CA MET A 1 -4.42 -0.33 12.78
C MET A 1 -5.85 -0.15 13.24
N ASP A 2 -6.79 0.13 12.34
CA ASP A 2 -8.20 0.32 12.71
C ASP A 2 -8.75 -0.93 13.39
N SER A 3 -9.68 -0.75 14.35
CA SER A 3 -10.42 -1.88 14.93
C SER A 3 -11.30 -2.55 13.87
N ASP A 4 -11.67 -3.80 14.10
CA ASP A 4 -12.51 -4.56 13.17
C ASP A 4 -13.87 -3.88 12.94
N ALA A 5 -14.43 -3.25 13.97
CA ALA A 5 -15.67 -2.48 13.85
C ALA A 5 -15.54 -1.29 12.90
N VAL A 6 -14.46 -0.51 13.03
CA VAL A 6 -14.17 0.64 12.15
C VAL A 6 -13.93 0.17 10.71
N ARG A 7 -13.18 -0.92 10.54
CA ARG A 7 -12.92 -1.52 9.22
C ARG A 7 -14.21 -1.95 8.54
N THR A 8 -15.06 -2.67 9.25
CA THR A 8 -16.36 -3.15 8.74
C THR A 8 -17.27 -1.99 8.35
N ALA A 9 -17.34 -0.95 9.18
CA ALA A 9 -18.13 0.25 8.87
C ALA A 9 -17.64 0.94 7.60
N LYS A 10 -16.32 1.11 7.44
CA LYS A 10 -15.71 1.68 6.22
C LYS A 10 -16.03 0.84 4.98
N LEU A 11 -15.90 -0.48 5.06
CA LEU A 11 -16.17 -1.38 3.94
C LEU A 11 -17.64 -1.36 3.52
N LYS A 12 -18.58 -1.19 4.45
CA LYS A 12 -20.02 -1.11 4.17
C LYS A 12 -20.38 0.10 3.30
N VAL A 13 -19.74 1.25 3.54
CA VAL A 13 -20.04 2.50 2.80
C VAL A 13 -19.18 2.69 1.55
N ALA A 14 -18.05 2.00 1.45
CA ALA A 14 -17.08 2.18 0.37
C ALA A 14 -17.67 1.96 -1.04
N PRO A 15 -18.49 0.93 -1.33
CA PRO A 15 -19.01 0.72 -2.69
C PRO A 15 -19.84 1.90 -3.20
N ALA A 16 -20.73 2.44 -2.37
CA ALA A 16 -21.56 3.60 -2.74
C ALA A 16 -20.69 4.83 -2.97
N ARG A 17 -19.68 5.04 -2.11
CA ARG A 17 -18.76 6.17 -2.25
C ARG A 17 -17.91 6.06 -3.52
N VAL A 18 -17.41 4.87 -3.84
CA VAL A 18 -16.63 4.62 -5.08
C VAL A 18 -17.50 4.87 -6.31
N ALA A 19 -18.76 4.40 -6.32
CA ALA A 19 -19.68 4.65 -7.42
C ALA A 19 -19.94 6.16 -7.63
N GLN A 20 -20.15 6.91 -6.55
CA GLN A 20 -20.32 8.37 -6.62
C GLN A 20 -19.08 9.06 -7.20
N VAL A 21 -17.89 8.73 -6.73
CA VAL A 21 -16.63 9.29 -7.24
C VAL A 21 -16.44 8.97 -8.72
N ALA A 22 -16.76 7.74 -9.14
CA ALA A 22 -16.69 7.34 -10.55
C ALA A 22 -17.63 8.16 -11.44
N GLN A 23 -18.87 8.43 -10.98
CA GLN A 23 -19.82 9.29 -11.68
C GLN A 23 -19.33 10.73 -11.79
N ASP A 24 -18.77 11.29 -10.71
CA ASP A 24 -18.24 12.66 -10.71
C ASP A 24 -17.05 12.80 -11.67
N ILE A 25 -16.17 11.79 -11.75
CA ILE A 25 -15.08 11.73 -12.73
C ILE A 25 -15.62 11.65 -14.15
N ALA A 26 -16.60 10.77 -14.42
CA ALA A 26 -17.21 10.62 -15.73
C ALA A 26 -17.90 11.92 -16.20
N ALA A 27 -18.54 12.63 -15.26
CA ALA A 27 -19.17 13.92 -15.51
C ALA A 27 -18.19 15.09 -15.54
N ARG A 28 -16.89 14.84 -15.39
CA ARG A 28 -15.82 15.87 -15.32
C ARG A 28 -16.11 16.99 -14.31
N LYS A 29 -16.75 16.67 -13.21
CA LYS A 29 -17.04 17.64 -12.15
C LYS A 29 -15.76 18.05 -11.44
N ALA A 30 -15.58 19.36 -11.24
CA ALA A 30 -14.51 19.88 -10.41
C ALA A 30 -14.91 19.75 -8.92
N VAL A 31 -14.63 18.58 -8.33
CA VAL A 31 -14.95 18.30 -6.93
C VAL A 31 -13.65 18.28 -6.13
N VAL A 32 -13.60 19.04 -5.04
CA VAL A 32 -12.54 18.97 -4.03
C VAL A 32 -13.12 18.32 -2.79
N ASP A 33 -12.92 17.01 -2.66
CA ASP A 33 -13.43 16.20 -1.56
C ASP A 33 -12.28 15.71 -0.70
N VAL A 34 -11.64 16.65 -0.01
CA VAL A 34 -10.52 16.39 0.87
C VAL A 34 -10.72 17.03 2.23
N VAL A 35 -10.31 16.33 3.27
CA VAL A 35 -10.23 16.90 4.62
C VAL A 35 -8.93 17.69 4.70
N THR A 36 -9.03 19.03 4.69
CA THR A 36 -7.87 19.90 4.89
C THR A 36 -7.41 19.83 6.34
N GLY A 37 -6.25 19.20 6.57
CA GLY A 37 -5.67 19.12 7.90
C GLY A 37 -5.06 20.45 8.35
N ARG A 38 -4.90 20.61 9.66
CA ARG A 38 -4.20 21.75 10.26
C ARG A 38 -2.77 21.82 9.70
N PHE A 39 -2.30 23.02 9.37
CA PHE A 39 -0.98 23.28 8.77
C PHE A 39 -0.74 22.57 7.41
N ALA A 40 -1.77 22.46 6.57
CA ALA A 40 -1.68 21.77 5.28
C ALA A 40 -0.54 22.32 4.39
N TRP A 41 -0.32 23.65 4.39
CA TRP A 41 0.76 24.28 3.63
C TRP A 41 2.15 23.81 4.08
N VAL A 42 2.42 23.81 5.40
CA VAL A 42 3.71 23.34 5.96
C VAL A 42 3.96 21.88 5.61
N LYS A 43 2.93 21.05 5.76
CA LYS A 43 3.02 19.61 5.42
C LYS A 43 3.32 19.40 3.94
N SER A 44 2.66 20.16 3.07
CA SER A 44 2.81 19.97 1.63
C SER A 44 4.08 20.58 1.06
N LYS A 45 4.53 21.73 1.55
CA LYS A 45 5.67 22.46 0.98
C LYS A 45 7.00 22.12 1.65
N ILE A 46 7.02 21.76 2.92
CA ILE A 46 8.24 21.50 3.70
C ILE A 46 8.38 20.00 3.99
N ILE A 47 7.39 19.40 4.65
CA ILE A 47 7.51 18.01 5.11
C ILE A 47 7.46 17.04 3.94
N ARG A 48 6.57 17.24 2.97
CA ARG A 48 6.40 16.32 1.84
C ARG A 48 7.67 16.13 1.01
N PRO A 49 8.40 17.17 0.56
CA PRO A 49 9.64 17.00 -0.20
C PRO A 49 10.69 16.23 0.58
N TRP A 50 10.86 16.55 1.86
CA TRP A 50 11.77 15.83 2.74
C TRP A 50 11.36 14.35 2.88
N PHE A 51 10.08 14.08 3.09
CA PHE A 51 9.54 12.72 3.22
C PHE A 51 9.76 11.90 1.95
N LEU A 52 9.47 12.47 0.78
CA LEU A 52 9.67 11.79 -0.51
C LEU A 52 11.14 11.42 -0.71
N LYS A 53 12.06 12.30 -0.34
CA LYS A 53 13.51 12.08 -0.50
C LYS A 53 14.07 11.05 0.47
N ASN A 54 13.60 11.03 1.73
CA ASN A 54 14.25 10.29 2.81
C ASN A 54 13.46 9.07 3.31
N ALA A 55 12.14 9.12 3.25
CA ALA A 55 11.29 8.05 3.79
C ALA A 55 10.80 7.05 2.74
N MET A 56 10.65 7.50 1.49
CA MET A 56 10.18 6.63 0.39
C MET A 56 11.37 5.89 -0.24
N SER A 57 11.86 4.86 0.44
CA SER A 57 12.99 4.06 -0.04
C SER A 57 12.68 2.57 0.07
N ASP A 58 12.94 1.84 -1.00
CA ASP A 58 12.85 0.37 -1.02
C ASP A 58 14.03 -0.34 -0.37
N LYS A 59 15.10 0.38 -0.03
CA LYS A 59 16.30 -0.16 0.63
C LYS A 59 16.03 -0.80 2.00
N LYS A 60 14.88 -0.49 2.62
CA LYS A 60 14.48 -1.04 3.93
C LYS A 60 13.63 -2.30 3.83
N PHE A 61 13.28 -2.74 2.62
CA PHE A 61 12.64 -4.04 2.48
C PHE A 61 13.62 -5.15 2.76
N VAL A 62 13.19 -6.09 3.57
CA VAL A 62 13.96 -7.29 3.97
C VAL A 62 13.13 -8.50 3.65
N VAL A 63 13.79 -9.54 3.16
CA VAL A 63 13.18 -10.84 2.88
C VAL A 63 13.72 -11.84 3.88
N ASP A 64 12.83 -12.55 4.54
CA ASP A 64 13.13 -13.75 5.28
C ASP A 64 13.22 -14.88 4.26
N THR A 65 14.45 -15.30 3.94
CA THR A 65 14.72 -16.32 2.92
C THR A 65 14.22 -17.70 3.32
N ASP A 66 14.20 -18.00 4.61
CA ASP A 66 13.75 -19.30 5.14
C ASP A 66 12.22 -19.42 5.06
N ALA A 67 11.53 -18.30 5.24
CA ALA A 67 10.07 -18.24 5.09
C ALA A 67 9.62 -18.05 3.63
N CYS A 68 10.51 -17.63 2.74
CA CYS A 68 10.15 -17.31 1.35
C CYS A 68 9.87 -18.59 0.55
N THR A 69 8.67 -18.71 0.01
CA THR A 69 8.27 -19.84 -0.86
C THR A 69 8.59 -19.63 -2.33
N HIS A 70 9.33 -18.60 -2.70
CA HIS A 70 9.72 -18.26 -4.07
C HIS A 70 8.55 -18.16 -5.07
N CYS A 71 7.33 -17.90 -4.59
CA CYS A 71 6.09 -17.96 -5.38
C CYS A 71 5.89 -16.80 -6.39
N GLY A 72 6.76 -15.79 -6.40
CA GLY A 72 6.68 -14.66 -7.33
C GLY A 72 5.50 -13.70 -7.11
N ALA A 73 4.68 -13.89 -6.08
CA ALA A 73 3.51 -13.03 -5.82
C ALA A 73 3.88 -11.56 -5.64
N CYS A 74 5.04 -11.27 -5.06
CA CYS A 74 5.56 -9.91 -4.87
C CYS A 74 5.84 -9.22 -6.22
N VAL A 75 6.42 -9.92 -7.18
CA VAL A 75 6.68 -9.42 -8.54
C VAL A 75 5.36 -9.14 -9.26
N LYS A 76 4.46 -10.13 -9.28
CA LYS A 76 3.16 -10.04 -9.96
C LYS A 76 2.30 -8.89 -9.43
N ASN A 77 2.34 -8.62 -8.12
CA ASN A 77 1.51 -7.60 -7.49
C ASN A 77 2.20 -6.23 -7.36
N CYS A 78 3.39 -6.03 -7.95
CA CYS A 78 4.07 -4.75 -7.92
C CYS A 78 3.57 -3.84 -9.06
N PRO A 79 2.80 -2.78 -8.78
CA PRO A 79 2.28 -1.90 -9.83
C PRO A 79 3.38 -1.10 -10.55
N MET A 80 4.54 -0.95 -9.90
CA MET A 80 5.70 -0.25 -10.46
C MET A 80 6.67 -1.18 -11.19
N GLN A 81 6.38 -2.50 -11.24
CA GLN A 81 7.30 -3.50 -11.80
C GLN A 81 8.73 -3.36 -11.24
N ASN A 82 8.82 -3.00 -9.96
CA ASN A 82 10.09 -2.66 -9.28
C ASN A 82 10.75 -3.86 -8.60
N ILE A 83 10.24 -5.06 -8.79
CA ILE A 83 10.75 -6.26 -8.10
C ILE A 83 11.14 -7.30 -9.14
N THR A 84 12.37 -7.79 -9.05
CA THR A 84 12.90 -8.92 -9.82
C THR A 84 13.21 -10.07 -8.87
N LEU A 85 13.26 -11.30 -9.39
CA LEU A 85 13.75 -12.45 -8.65
C LEU A 85 15.19 -12.75 -9.08
N THR A 86 16.08 -12.89 -8.11
CA THR A 86 17.43 -13.39 -8.29
C THR A 86 17.56 -14.64 -7.41
N ASP A 87 17.85 -15.77 -8.00
CA ASP A 87 17.86 -17.07 -7.33
C ASP A 87 16.58 -17.34 -6.51
N GLY A 88 15.43 -16.93 -7.09
CA GLY A 88 14.12 -17.05 -6.46
C GLY A 88 13.81 -16.01 -5.38
N THR A 89 14.78 -15.20 -4.95
CA THR A 89 14.64 -14.18 -3.92
C THR A 89 14.27 -12.82 -4.53
N PRO A 90 13.27 -12.10 -3.99
CA PRO A 90 12.88 -10.79 -4.52
C PRO A 90 13.89 -9.69 -4.20
N HIS A 91 14.23 -8.90 -5.21
CA HIS A 91 15.06 -7.71 -5.12
C HIS A 91 14.30 -6.47 -5.62
N TRP A 92 14.48 -5.34 -4.98
CA TRP A 92 13.88 -4.05 -5.36
C TRP A 92 14.86 -3.20 -6.15
N ASN A 93 14.38 -2.59 -7.24
CA ASN A 93 15.20 -1.90 -8.26
C ASN A 93 15.16 -0.36 -8.12
N GLY A 94 14.84 0.19 -6.96
CA GLY A 94 14.93 1.64 -6.68
C GLY A 94 13.74 2.50 -7.15
N ARG A 95 12.67 1.91 -7.73
CA ARG A 95 11.50 2.64 -8.25
C ARG A 95 10.22 2.36 -7.44
N CYS A 96 10.37 2.22 -6.12
CA CYS A 96 9.27 1.86 -5.23
C CYS A 96 8.33 3.03 -4.97
N ALA A 97 7.02 2.84 -5.19
CA ALA A 97 5.97 3.80 -4.83
C ALA A 97 5.48 3.66 -3.37
N MET A 98 6.13 2.83 -2.55
CA MET A 98 5.77 2.55 -1.14
C MET A 98 4.31 2.12 -0.93
N CYS A 99 3.72 1.44 -1.91
CA CYS A 99 2.35 0.95 -1.83
C CYS A 99 2.18 -0.27 -0.91
N LEU A 100 3.28 -0.90 -0.49
CA LEU A 100 3.36 -2.07 0.38
C LEU A 100 2.59 -3.30 -0.14
N SER A 101 2.20 -3.34 -1.41
CA SER A 101 1.45 -4.45 -2.01
C SER A 101 2.19 -5.77 -1.89
N CYS A 102 3.51 -5.77 -2.15
CA CYS A 102 4.37 -6.95 -2.01
C CYS A 102 4.36 -7.51 -0.58
N LEU A 103 4.40 -6.62 0.43
CA LEU A 103 4.39 -6.99 1.84
C LEU A 103 3.03 -7.55 2.27
N HIS A 104 1.93 -6.86 1.91
CA HIS A 104 0.59 -7.24 2.33
C HIS A 104 0.08 -8.51 1.65
N ARG A 105 0.50 -8.77 0.41
CA ARG A 105 0.06 -9.92 -0.39
C ARG A 105 1.00 -11.12 -0.33
N CYS A 106 2.10 -11.03 0.42
CA CYS A 106 2.99 -12.18 0.61
C CYS A 106 2.30 -13.26 1.44
N PRO A 107 2.03 -14.46 0.88
CA PRO A 107 1.32 -15.52 1.61
C PRO A 107 2.16 -16.06 2.77
N ALA A 108 3.46 -16.13 2.60
CA ALA A 108 4.41 -16.61 3.61
C ALA A 108 4.83 -15.51 4.61
N ARG A 109 4.37 -14.26 4.46
CA ARG A 109 4.79 -13.09 5.25
C ARG A 109 6.30 -12.87 5.29
N ALA A 110 7.03 -13.39 4.34
CA ALA A 110 8.48 -13.32 4.25
C ALA A 110 9.02 -11.90 4.01
N ILE A 111 8.19 -10.99 3.49
CA ILE A 111 8.61 -9.60 3.21
C ILE A 111 8.28 -8.71 4.40
N GLN A 112 9.30 -7.98 4.87
CA GLN A 112 9.19 -7.02 5.95
C GLN A 112 9.75 -5.64 5.52
N TYR A 113 9.32 -4.57 6.19
CA TYR A 113 9.91 -3.24 6.03
C TYR A 113 10.70 -2.90 7.30
N ALA A 114 11.98 -3.18 7.28
CA ALA A 114 12.86 -3.19 8.44
C ALA A 114 12.23 -3.99 9.59
N LYS A 115 12.36 -3.51 10.83
CA LYS A 115 11.70 -4.10 12.02
C LYS A 115 10.27 -3.58 12.24
N ALA A 116 9.83 -2.60 11.45
CA ALA A 116 8.56 -1.91 11.71
C ALA A 116 7.31 -2.77 11.44
N THR A 117 7.41 -3.82 10.63
CA THR A 117 6.28 -4.63 10.19
C THR A 117 6.26 -6.06 10.68
N THR A 118 7.29 -6.50 11.40
CA THR A 118 7.44 -7.89 11.88
C THR A 118 6.28 -8.34 12.76
N THR A 119 5.79 -7.46 13.65
CA THR A 119 4.67 -7.72 14.56
C THR A 119 3.32 -7.20 14.05
N LYS A 120 3.30 -6.59 12.85
CA LYS A 120 2.08 -6.00 12.30
C LYS A 120 1.28 -7.00 11.48
N GLY A 121 -0.04 -6.87 11.52
CA GLY A 121 -0.94 -7.64 10.68
C GLY A 121 -0.73 -7.34 9.18
N ARG A 122 -1.23 -8.23 8.33
CA ARG A 122 -1.31 -8.04 6.88
C ARG A 122 -2.74 -7.70 6.51
N TYR A 123 -2.91 -6.74 5.62
CA TYR A 123 -4.22 -6.35 5.15
C TYR A 123 -4.18 -6.03 3.66
N PHE A 124 -5.09 -6.60 2.91
CA PHE A 124 -5.41 -6.21 1.54
C PHE A 124 -6.89 -6.49 1.28
N PHE A 125 -7.47 -5.71 0.39
CA PHE A 125 -8.85 -5.92 -0.01
C PHE A 125 -8.94 -7.23 -0.79
N LYS A 126 -9.59 -8.23 -0.22
CA LYS A 126 -10.11 -9.38 -0.95
C LYS A 126 -11.50 -9.01 -1.44
N LYS A 127 -11.81 -9.32 -2.70
CA LYS A 127 -13.18 -9.21 -3.18
C LYS A 127 -14.08 -9.92 -2.16
N LEU A 128 -14.81 -9.11 -1.40
CA LEU A 128 -15.81 -9.67 -0.49
C LEU A 128 -16.82 -10.36 -1.37
N GLU A 129 -16.93 -11.66 -1.26
CA GLU A 129 -18.14 -12.33 -1.68
C GLU A 129 -19.25 -11.78 -0.78
N VAL A 130 -20.02 -10.86 -1.35
CA VAL A 130 -21.26 -10.38 -0.71
C VAL A 130 -22.20 -11.59 -0.76
N ARG A 131 -22.25 -12.31 0.37
CA ARG A 131 -23.31 -13.28 0.63
C ARG A 131 -24.58 -12.55 1.02
#